data_b85b8ec2cf4fa048fbdbbdce6508ddff
#
_entry.id   b85b8ec2cf4fa048fbdbbdce6508ddff
#
_cell.length_a   1.000
_cell.length_b   1.000
_cell.length_c   1.000
_cell.angle_alpha   90.00
_cell.angle_beta   90.00
_cell.angle_gamma   90.00
#
_symmetry.space_group_name_H-M   'P 1'
#
loop_
_entity.id
_entity.type
_entity.pdbx_description
1 polymer ?
#
loop_
_entity_poly.entity_id
_entity_poly.type
_entity_poly.pdbx_seq_one_letter_code
_entity_poly.pdbx_strand_id
1 'polypeptide(L)'
;MKLTISLLFGFATSLVHAAKAPNFIIIYADDLGYTQTSVPMMKDRPELGHSLHQTPHLERLAARGMRFSNAYCPSPVCTSSRASIQFGMTTARVGCISIHDV
;
A
#
# COMPACT_ATOMS: atom_id res chain seq x y z
N MET A 1 57.67 37.92 0.70
CA MET A 1 56.95 37.22 1.80
C MET A 1 55.64 36.74 1.25
N LYS A 2 55.60 35.48 0.78
CA LYS A 2 54.40 34.90 0.11
C LYS A 2 53.61 34.10 1.13
N LEU A 3 52.41 34.56 1.44
CA LEU A 3 51.49 33.91 2.36
C LEU A 3 50.69 32.85 1.58
N THR A 4 51.00 31.58 1.76
CA THR A 4 50.26 30.48 1.20
C THR A 4 49.11 30.12 2.15
N ILE A 5 47.89 30.50 1.76
CA ILE A 5 46.68 30.09 2.45
C ILE A 5 46.31 28.69 1.96
N SER A 6 46.60 27.68 2.77
CA SER A 6 46.11 26.31 2.56
C SER A 6 44.64 26.23 2.97
N LEU A 7 43.76 26.18 1.98
CA LEU A 7 42.37 25.86 2.17
C LEU A 7 42.26 24.35 2.45
N LEU A 8 42.12 23.98 3.74
CA LEU A 8 41.71 22.64 4.15
C LEU A 8 40.20 22.49 3.86
N PHE A 9 39.88 21.97 2.68
CA PHE A 9 38.53 21.55 2.37
C PHE A 9 38.26 20.21 3.10
N GLY A 10 37.71 20.31 4.31
CA GLY A 10 37.24 19.16 5.08
C GLY A 10 36.07 18.53 4.37
N PHE A 11 36.28 17.44 3.65
CA PHE A 11 35.24 16.60 3.07
C PHE A 11 34.57 15.84 4.24
N ALA A 12 33.54 16.43 4.82
CA ALA A 12 32.68 15.73 5.75
C ALA A 12 31.89 14.67 4.96
N THR A 13 32.45 13.46 4.87
CA THR A 13 31.71 12.29 4.39
C THR A 13 30.63 11.98 5.41
N SER A 14 29.44 12.52 5.19
CA SER A 14 28.23 12.11 5.89
C SER A 14 28.06 10.61 5.61
N LEU A 15 28.29 9.77 6.61
CA LEU A 15 27.91 8.36 6.59
C LEU A 15 26.39 8.31 6.51
N VAL A 16 25.87 8.38 5.29
CA VAL A 16 24.46 8.09 5.05
C VAL A 16 24.28 6.62 5.40
N HIS A 17 23.84 6.37 6.62
CA HIS A 17 23.35 5.06 6.99
C HIS A 17 22.14 4.78 6.09
N ALA A 18 22.36 3.96 5.07
CA ALA A 18 21.25 3.45 4.27
C ALA A 18 20.31 2.70 5.22
N ALA A 19 19.18 3.31 5.53
CA ALA A 19 18.15 2.64 6.31
C ALA A 19 17.84 1.33 5.58
N LYS A 20 17.83 0.22 6.32
CA LYS A 20 17.50 -1.09 5.75
C LYS A 20 16.14 -0.98 5.06
N ALA A 21 16.09 -1.26 3.77
CA ALA A 21 14.86 -1.17 3.00
C ALA A 21 13.77 -2.03 3.66
N PRO A 22 12.56 -1.52 3.84
CA PRO A 22 11.47 -2.29 4.44
C PRO A 22 11.04 -3.43 3.52
N ASN A 23 10.59 -4.52 4.12
CA ASN A 23 9.90 -5.58 3.38
C ASN A 23 8.42 -5.22 3.25
N PHE A 24 7.86 -5.46 2.07
CA PHE A 24 6.44 -5.26 1.78
C PHE A 24 5.76 -6.60 1.55
N ILE A 25 4.63 -6.82 2.21
CA ILE A 25 3.75 -7.97 1.95
C ILE A 25 2.40 -7.40 1.55
N ILE A 26 1.95 -7.72 0.35
CA ILE A 26 0.64 -7.36 -0.17
C ILE A 26 -0.27 -8.58 -0.07
N ILE A 27 -1.35 -8.48 0.69
CA ILE A 27 -2.39 -9.50 0.79
C ILE A 27 -3.60 -8.96 0.02
N TYR A 28 -3.88 -9.58 -1.11
CA TYR A 28 -4.99 -9.21 -1.98
C TYR A 28 -6.10 -10.24 -1.89
N ALA A 29 -7.23 -9.85 -1.32
CA ALA A 29 -8.40 -10.70 -1.22
C ALA A 29 -9.27 -10.55 -2.47
N ASP A 30 -9.73 -11.68 -3.00
CA ASP A 30 -10.66 -11.75 -4.12
C ASP A 30 -12.10 -11.75 -3.61
N ASP A 31 -12.99 -11.08 -4.30
CA ASP A 31 -14.42 -11.00 -3.99
C ASP A 31 -14.76 -10.56 -2.54
N LEU A 32 -13.85 -9.86 -1.87
CA LEU A 32 -14.09 -9.35 -0.52
C LEU A 32 -14.69 -7.95 -0.57
N GLY A 33 -15.93 -7.84 -0.19
CA GLY A 33 -16.64 -6.56 -0.12
C GLY A 33 -16.21 -5.70 1.07
N TYR A 34 -16.40 -4.40 0.93
CA TYR A 34 -16.02 -3.36 1.90
C TYR A 34 -16.52 -3.61 3.34
N THR A 35 -17.70 -4.22 3.48
CA THR A 35 -18.33 -4.49 4.78
C THR A 35 -18.30 -5.96 5.19
N GLN A 36 -17.49 -6.80 4.53
CA GLN A 36 -17.48 -8.24 4.77
C GLN A 36 -16.46 -8.72 5.81
N THR A 37 -15.84 -7.81 6.53
CA THR A 37 -14.98 -8.14 7.68
C THR A 37 -15.57 -7.57 8.95
N SER A 38 -15.17 -8.06 10.12
CA SER A 38 -15.56 -7.49 11.41
C SER A 38 -14.91 -6.11 11.68
N VAL A 39 -13.96 -5.71 10.85
CA VAL A 39 -13.30 -4.40 10.96
C VAL A 39 -14.13 -3.34 10.25
N PRO A 40 -14.72 -2.37 10.95
CA PRO A 40 -15.36 -1.23 10.29
C PRO A 40 -14.30 -0.37 9.61
N MET A 41 -14.45 -0.13 8.31
CA MET A 41 -13.48 0.67 7.55
C MET A 41 -13.48 2.15 7.93
N MET A 42 -14.59 2.67 8.44
CA MET A 42 -14.69 4.00 9.03
C MET A 42 -14.80 3.89 10.54
N LYS A 43 -13.99 4.67 11.26
CA LYS A 43 -13.95 4.62 12.73
C LYS A 43 -15.24 5.09 13.39
N ASP A 44 -15.91 6.04 12.78
CA ASP A 44 -17.16 6.67 13.21
C ASP A 44 -18.43 5.94 12.70
N ARG A 45 -18.24 4.87 11.95
CA ARG A 45 -19.31 4.05 11.35
C ARG A 45 -19.14 2.58 11.71
N PRO A 46 -19.35 2.19 12.98
CA PRO A 46 -19.17 0.81 13.44
C PRO A 46 -20.08 -0.19 12.73
N GLU A 47 -21.23 0.24 12.22
CA GLU A 47 -22.17 -0.57 11.45
C GLU A 47 -21.61 -1.07 10.11
N LEU A 48 -20.50 -0.52 9.65
CA LEU A 48 -19.80 -0.99 8.46
C LEU A 48 -18.93 -2.24 8.72
N GLY A 49 -18.78 -2.66 9.96
CA GLY A 49 -18.20 -3.95 10.31
C GLY A 49 -19.26 -5.05 10.27
N HIS A 50 -18.93 -6.21 9.71
CA HIS A 50 -19.86 -7.33 9.61
C HIS A 50 -19.98 -8.07 10.95
N SER A 51 -21.20 -8.25 11.47
CA SER A 51 -21.43 -8.86 12.78
C SER A 51 -21.25 -10.39 12.80
N LEU A 52 -21.47 -11.06 11.67
CA LEU A 52 -21.39 -12.52 11.55
C LEU A 52 -19.97 -13.00 11.15
N HIS A 53 -19.25 -12.18 10.36
CA HIS A 53 -17.91 -12.55 9.92
C HIS A 53 -16.87 -12.15 10.97
N GLN A 54 -16.31 -13.16 11.63
CA GLN A 54 -15.28 -12.95 12.65
C GLN A 54 -13.89 -12.93 12.00
N THR A 55 -13.24 -11.78 12.01
CA THR A 55 -11.90 -11.60 11.42
C THR A 55 -10.89 -11.04 12.44
N PRO A 56 -10.61 -11.78 13.54
CA PRO A 56 -9.83 -11.27 14.68
C PRO A 56 -8.39 -10.91 14.31
N HIS A 57 -7.81 -11.54 13.28
CA HIS A 57 -6.47 -11.21 12.81
C HIS A 57 -6.45 -9.86 12.07
N LEU A 58 -7.49 -9.56 11.28
CA LEU A 58 -7.64 -8.26 10.63
C LEU A 58 -7.93 -7.17 11.65
N GLU A 59 -8.70 -7.45 12.69
CA GLU A 59 -8.92 -6.51 13.80
C GLU A 59 -7.61 -6.14 14.48
N ARG A 60 -6.74 -7.12 14.79
CA ARG A 60 -5.41 -6.87 15.37
C ARG A 60 -4.52 -6.08 14.43
N LEU A 61 -4.56 -6.37 13.14
CA LEU A 61 -3.80 -5.62 12.14
C LEU A 61 -4.31 -4.17 12.04
N ALA A 62 -5.61 -3.98 11.98
CA ALA A 62 -6.25 -2.66 11.92
C ALA A 62 -5.98 -1.80 13.17
N ALA A 63 -5.90 -2.44 14.35
CA ALA A 63 -5.58 -1.76 15.60
C ALA A 63 -4.12 -1.29 15.68
N ARG A 64 -3.21 -1.93 14.95
CA ARG A 64 -1.76 -1.64 14.94
C ARG A 64 -1.31 -0.85 13.73
N GLY A 65 -2.16 -0.73 12.73
CA GLY A 65 -1.86 -0.09 11.45
C GLY A 65 -2.82 1.06 11.12
N MET A 66 -2.93 1.34 9.84
CA MET A 66 -3.79 2.37 9.29
C MET A 66 -4.90 1.73 8.44
N ARG A 67 -6.12 2.26 8.53
CA ARG A 67 -7.25 1.89 7.68
C ARG A 67 -7.53 3.02 6.70
N PHE A 68 -7.71 2.69 5.45
CA PHE A 68 -8.06 3.63 4.39
C PHE A 68 -9.53 3.48 4.03
N SER A 69 -10.36 4.43 4.44
CA SER A 69 -11.80 4.43 4.14
C SER A 69 -12.12 4.69 2.67
N ASN A 70 -11.20 5.34 1.95
CA ASN A 70 -11.37 5.75 0.56
C ASN A 70 -10.27 5.15 -0.34
N ALA A 71 -9.95 3.88 -0.14
CA ALA A 71 -9.08 3.13 -1.03
C ALA A 71 -9.93 2.33 -2.03
N TYR A 72 -9.63 2.47 -3.31
CA TYR A 72 -10.37 1.84 -4.39
C TYR A 72 -9.49 0.92 -5.19
N CYS A 73 -10.01 -0.24 -5.56
CA CYS A 73 -9.36 -1.08 -6.54
C CYS A 73 -9.51 -0.46 -7.95
N PRO A 74 -8.58 -0.76 -8.86
CA PRO A 74 -8.56 -0.13 -10.19
C PRO A 74 -9.69 -0.60 -11.12
N SER A 75 -10.36 -1.70 -10.80
CA SER A 75 -11.47 -2.27 -11.57
C SER A 75 -12.38 -3.10 -10.66
N PRO A 76 -13.70 -3.14 -10.92
CA PRO A 76 -14.60 -4.07 -10.26
C PRO A 76 -14.47 -5.51 -10.75
N VAL A 77 -13.69 -5.74 -11.82
CA VAL A 77 -13.47 -7.06 -12.44
C VAL A 77 -12.16 -7.65 -11.91
N CYS A 78 -12.21 -8.90 -11.44
CA CYS A 78 -11.08 -9.60 -10.82
C CYS A 78 -9.84 -9.65 -11.73
N THR A 79 -9.98 -10.07 -13.00
CA THR A 79 -8.89 -10.19 -13.98
C THR A 79 -8.20 -8.84 -14.18
N SER A 80 -8.97 -7.81 -14.49
CA SER A 80 -8.46 -6.46 -14.76
C SER A 80 -7.79 -5.86 -13.54
N SER A 81 -8.37 -6.04 -12.35
CA SER A 81 -7.82 -5.54 -11.09
C SER A 81 -6.50 -6.24 -10.74
N ARG A 82 -6.42 -7.56 -10.91
CA ARG A 82 -5.19 -8.34 -10.68
C ARG A 82 -4.07 -7.96 -11.66
N ALA A 83 -4.40 -7.81 -12.94
CA ALA A 83 -3.44 -7.35 -13.96
C ALA A 83 -2.89 -5.97 -13.61
N SER A 84 -3.75 -5.05 -13.19
CA SER A 84 -3.34 -3.70 -12.78
C SER A 84 -2.32 -3.72 -11.63
N ILE A 85 -2.53 -4.56 -10.62
CA ILE A 85 -1.60 -4.70 -9.47
C ILE A 85 -0.27 -5.31 -9.93
N GLN A 86 -0.31 -6.37 -10.75
CA GLN A 86 0.90 -7.05 -11.21
C GLN A 86 1.77 -6.17 -12.10
N PHE A 87 1.16 -5.37 -12.96
CA PHE A 87 1.88 -4.50 -13.88
C PHE A 87 2.14 -3.09 -13.32
N GLY A 88 1.55 -2.74 -12.17
CA GLY A 88 1.67 -1.40 -11.60
C GLY A 88 1.07 -0.31 -12.49
N MET A 89 0.04 -0.64 -13.27
CA MET A 89 -0.58 0.24 -14.26
C MET A 89 -2.11 0.22 -14.12
N THR A 90 -2.77 1.27 -14.59
CA THR A 90 -4.23 1.28 -14.66
C THR A 90 -4.74 0.25 -15.67
N THR A 91 -5.96 -0.25 -15.47
CA THR A 91 -6.59 -1.24 -16.34
C THR A 91 -6.69 -0.78 -17.80
N ALA A 92 -6.98 0.50 -18.02
CA ALA A 92 -6.99 1.11 -19.34
C ALA A 92 -5.61 1.07 -20.02
N ARG A 93 -4.53 1.27 -19.24
CA ARG A 93 -3.17 1.24 -19.80
C ARG A 93 -2.67 -0.17 -20.05
N VAL A 94 -3.10 -1.14 -19.23
CA VAL A 94 -2.81 -2.56 -19.46
C VAL A 94 -3.60 -3.10 -20.66
N GLY A 95 -4.71 -2.46 -21.03
CA GLY A 95 -5.64 -2.94 -22.04
C GLY A 95 -6.53 -4.08 -21.58
N CYS A 96 -6.59 -4.34 -20.27
CA CYS A 96 -7.39 -5.40 -19.67
C CYS A 96 -8.53 -4.75 -18.87
N ILE A 97 -9.69 -4.56 -19.50
CA ILE A 97 -10.86 -3.90 -18.91
C ILE A 97 -12.02 -4.86 -18.63
N SER A 98 -11.96 -6.09 -19.15
CA SER A 98 -12.97 -7.11 -18.94
C SER A 98 -12.35 -8.50 -18.70
N ILE A 99 -13.18 -9.49 -18.32
CA ILE A 99 -12.74 -10.88 -18.14
C ILE A 99 -12.39 -11.57 -19.47
N HIS A 100 -12.78 -10.98 -20.59
CA HIS A 100 -12.54 -11.52 -21.93
C HIS A 100 -11.29 -10.99 -22.60
N ASP A 101 -10.54 -10.11 -21.92
CA ASP A 101 -9.35 -9.46 -22.48
C ASP A 101 -8.05 -10.25 -22.22
N VAL A 102 -8.16 -11.54 -21.84
CA VAL A 102 -7.03 -12.42 -21.54
C VAL A 102 -7.01 -13.61 -22.45
#